data_b6272fe9557c749e6c1ba61fe63fb380
#
_entry.id   b6272fe9557c749e6c1ba61fe63fb380
#
_cell.length_a   1.000
_cell.length_b   1.000
_cell.length_c   1.000
_cell.angle_alpha   90.00
_cell.angle_beta   90.00
_cell.angle_gamma   90.00
#
_symmetry.space_group_name_H-M   'P 1'
#
loop_
_entity.id
_entity.type
_entity.pdbx_description
1 polymer ?
#
loop_
_entity_poly.entity_id
_entity_poly.type
_entity_poly.pdbx_seq_one_letter_code
_entity_poly.pdbx_strand_id
1 'polypeptide(L)'
;EMAEAEFMVRGRGYVKSIADLEQIVLKADGPSPVLLRDVARIELGPDERRGVTELNGEGEVVGGIALQRFGQNALDVIDNVKTKVKEIAAGLPEGVRIEAVYDRSELIHRAIDTLKSTLIEESIVVAIVCMVFLLHVRSALVAIITLPIGVLMAFIAMNALGIGSNIMSLGGIAIAVGAMIDAAIVMIENAHKHLERLQPGQSRTQAIVEAAAEVGPALFFSLLIITVSFLPIFALEDQEGRMFKPLAWTKSLAMASAALLSVTLVPALMVLFVRGRILPEHRNPVNRALTWLYRPVIRLVLQARALTVLVAVAALAATVWPAERLGAEFMPNLDEGTLFYM
;
A
#
# COMPACT_ATOMS: atom_id res chain seq x y z
N GLU A 1 -18.64 18.78 34.96
CA GLU A 1 -17.58 17.75 35.16
C GLU A 1 -17.71 17.19 36.58
N MET A 2 -17.86 15.88 36.72
CA MET A 2 -17.76 15.17 37.99
C MET A 2 -16.62 14.17 37.89
N ALA A 3 -15.67 14.25 38.80
CA ALA A 3 -14.51 13.34 38.90
C ALA A 3 -13.71 13.21 37.59
N GLU A 4 -13.37 14.32 36.96
CA GLU A 4 -12.61 14.38 35.69
C GLU A 4 -13.24 13.68 34.50
N ALA A 5 -14.52 13.31 34.58
CA ALA A 5 -15.28 12.73 33.48
C ALA A 5 -16.36 13.71 33.01
N GLU A 6 -16.56 13.77 31.70
CA GLU A 6 -17.64 14.53 31.07
C GLU A 6 -18.89 13.66 31.00
N PHE A 7 -19.96 14.09 31.68
CA PHE A 7 -21.22 13.40 31.65
C PHE A 7 -22.22 14.20 30.83
N MET A 8 -22.79 13.58 29.82
CA MET A 8 -23.88 14.15 29.04
C MET A 8 -25.17 13.93 29.79
N VAL A 9 -25.76 15.00 30.30
CA VAL A 9 -27.09 14.96 30.94
C VAL A 9 -28.16 15.00 29.83
N ARG A 10 -28.88 13.91 29.68
CA ARG A 10 -29.98 13.82 28.73
C ARG A 10 -31.32 13.91 29.47
N GLY A 11 -32.10 14.96 29.21
CA GLY A 11 -33.48 15.06 29.67
C GLY A 11 -34.38 13.99 29.05
N ARG A 12 -35.19 13.29 29.83
CA ARG A 12 -36.10 12.25 29.35
C ARG A 12 -37.54 12.77 29.09
N GLY A 13 -37.64 13.94 28.50
CA GLY A 13 -38.92 14.56 28.19
C GLY A 13 -39.23 14.67 26.70
N TYR A 14 -38.63 13.77 25.88
CA TYR A 14 -38.87 13.77 24.45
C TYR A 14 -40.30 13.33 24.11
N VAL A 15 -40.94 14.10 23.24
CA VAL A 15 -42.19 13.76 22.59
C VAL A 15 -42.00 12.49 21.75
N LYS A 16 -42.91 11.51 21.93
CA LYS A 16 -42.84 10.23 21.19
C LYS A 16 -44.02 10.03 20.24
N SER A 17 -45.09 10.77 20.44
CA SER A 17 -46.32 10.63 19.66
C SER A 17 -47.04 11.97 19.51
N ILE A 18 -47.96 12.07 18.56
CA ILE A 18 -48.86 13.20 18.40
C ILE A 18 -49.70 13.41 19.68
N ALA A 19 -50.10 12.32 20.31
CA ALA A 19 -50.90 12.36 21.57
C ALA A 19 -50.15 13.07 22.71
N ASP A 20 -48.78 12.93 22.77
CA ASP A 20 -47.99 13.64 23.77
C ASP A 20 -48.01 15.16 23.54
N LEU A 21 -48.03 15.59 22.27
CA LEU A 21 -48.16 17.00 21.88
C LEU A 21 -49.59 17.53 22.16
N GLU A 22 -50.60 16.75 21.86
CA GLU A 22 -52.00 17.12 22.07
C GLU A 22 -52.34 17.39 23.53
N GLN A 23 -51.61 16.73 24.45
CA GLN A 23 -51.82 16.84 25.90
C GLN A 23 -51.04 17.99 26.55
N ILE A 24 -50.25 18.75 25.79
CA ILE A 24 -49.50 19.91 26.34
C ILE A 24 -50.52 20.94 26.85
N VAL A 25 -50.39 21.29 28.14
CA VAL A 25 -51.19 22.31 28.78
C VAL A 25 -50.70 23.70 28.41
N LEU A 26 -51.52 24.51 27.74
CA LEU A 26 -51.19 25.88 27.36
C LEU A 26 -51.64 26.89 28.43
N LYS A 27 -52.75 26.62 29.11
CA LYS A 27 -53.28 27.49 30.18
C LYS A 27 -54.01 26.66 31.21
N ALA A 28 -53.76 26.95 32.47
CA ALA A 28 -54.37 26.24 33.61
C ALA A 28 -55.10 27.16 34.61
N ASP A 29 -55.47 28.40 34.26
CA ASP A 29 -56.04 29.41 35.14
C ASP A 29 -57.58 29.29 35.25
N GLY A 30 -58.20 28.23 34.79
CA GLY A 30 -59.61 28.02 34.76
C GLY A 30 -60.03 26.66 35.35
N PRO A 31 -61.33 26.37 35.41
CA PRO A 31 -61.86 25.11 35.92
C PRO A 31 -61.50 23.89 35.06
N SER A 32 -61.02 24.13 33.83
CA SER A 32 -60.48 23.11 32.93
C SER A 32 -59.24 23.65 32.23
N PRO A 33 -58.15 22.89 32.16
CA PRO A 33 -56.95 23.30 31.44
C PRO A 33 -57.22 23.37 29.94
N VAL A 34 -56.66 24.36 29.25
CA VAL A 34 -56.64 24.47 27.78
C VAL A 34 -55.44 23.70 27.27
N LEU A 35 -55.70 22.67 26.47
CA LEU A 35 -54.66 21.83 25.86
C LEU A 35 -54.32 22.30 24.45
N LEU A 36 -53.16 21.89 23.94
CA LEU A 36 -52.70 22.24 22.58
C LEU A 36 -53.71 21.77 21.51
N ARG A 37 -54.32 20.59 21.68
CA ARG A 37 -55.38 20.05 20.81
C ARG A 37 -56.62 20.91 20.72
N ASP A 38 -56.89 21.73 21.74
CA ASP A 38 -58.09 22.57 21.79
C ASP A 38 -57.94 23.83 20.92
N VAL A 39 -56.69 24.21 20.58
CA VAL A 39 -56.38 25.44 19.82
C VAL A 39 -55.63 25.18 18.51
N ALA A 40 -55.11 23.97 18.29
CA ALA A 40 -54.33 23.63 17.12
C ALA A 40 -54.60 22.19 16.65
N ARG A 41 -54.56 21.99 15.36
CA ARG A 41 -54.51 20.68 14.73
C ARG A 41 -53.05 20.25 14.57
N ILE A 42 -52.70 19.08 15.12
CA ILE A 42 -51.35 18.57 15.13
C ILE A 42 -51.23 17.45 14.10
N GLU A 43 -50.36 17.61 13.15
CA GLU A 43 -50.13 16.64 12.06
C GLU A 43 -48.63 16.39 11.89
N LEU A 44 -48.28 15.18 11.41
CA LEU A 44 -46.96 14.88 10.93
C LEU A 44 -46.78 15.47 9.52
N GLY A 45 -45.81 16.34 9.35
CA GLY A 45 -45.41 16.89 8.06
C GLY A 45 -44.00 16.45 7.67
N PRO A 46 -43.64 16.63 6.41
CA PRO A 46 -42.25 16.42 6.00
C PRO A 46 -41.35 17.45 6.70
N ASP A 47 -40.14 17.01 7.06
CA ASP A 47 -39.09 17.91 7.60
C ASP A 47 -38.61 18.88 6.48
N GLU A 48 -37.97 19.98 6.90
CA GLU A 48 -37.38 20.94 5.96
C GLU A 48 -36.36 20.23 5.05
N ARG A 49 -36.45 20.48 3.78
CA ARG A 49 -35.50 19.98 2.79
C ARG A 49 -34.15 20.64 3.00
N ARG A 50 -33.15 19.81 3.39
CA ARG A 50 -31.78 20.27 3.62
C ARG A 50 -30.85 20.00 2.43
N GLY A 51 -31.30 19.21 1.45
CA GLY A 51 -30.52 18.86 0.26
C GLY A 51 -31.39 18.25 -0.84
N VAL A 52 -30.82 18.18 -2.03
CA VAL A 52 -31.39 17.53 -3.21
C VAL A 52 -30.40 16.48 -3.67
N THR A 53 -30.87 15.28 -3.94
CA THR A 53 -30.10 14.23 -4.60
C THR A 53 -30.69 13.96 -5.96
N GLU A 54 -29.89 14.04 -6.99
CA GLU A 54 -30.28 13.84 -8.37
C GLU A 54 -29.47 12.71 -8.99
N LEU A 55 -30.04 11.98 -9.92
CA LEU A 55 -29.37 10.91 -10.65
C LEU A 55 -29.49 11.15 -12.14
N ASN A 56 -28.33 11.28 -12.83
CA ASN A 56 -28.19 11.41 -14.29
C ASN A 56 -28.93 12.61 -14.93
N GLY A 57 -29.35 13.61 -14.16
CA GLY A 57 -30.18 14.72 -14.68
C GLY A 57 -31.63 14.32 -14.97
N GLU A 58 -32.08 13.16 -14.52
CA GLU A 58 -33.44 12.64 -14.79
C GLU A 58 -34.44 13.01 -13.70
N GLY A 59 -33.97 13.68 -12.64
CA GLY A 59 -34.82 14.15 -11.56
C GLY A 59 -34.36 13.68 -10.19
N GLU A 60 -35.18 14.02 -9.20
CA GLU A 60 -34.85 13.82 -7.81
C GLU A 60 -35.00 12.36 -7.37
N VAL A 61 -33.99 11.87 -6.64
CA VAL A 61 -33.93 10.53 -6.08
C VAL A 61 -33.62 10.57 -4.58
N VAL A 62 -33.81 9.45 -3.91
CA VAL A 62 -33.38 9.27 -2.51
C VAL A 62 -32.05 8.56 -2.51
N GLY A 63 -31.04 9.21 -1.95
CA GLY A 63 -29.69 8.65 -1.81
C GLY A 63 -29.44 8.08 -0.41
N GLY A 64 -28.59 7.06 -0.35
CA GLY A 64 -28.10 6.49 0.90
C GLY A 64 -26.62 6.21 0.82
N ILE A 65 -25.88 6.40 1.92
CA ILE A 65 -24.46 6.15 2.03
C ILE A 65 -24.22 5.07 3.10
N ALA A 66 -23.64 3.95 2.70
CA ALA A 66 -23.22 2.93 3.65
C ALA A 66 -21.83 3.28 4.21
N LEU A 67 -21.76 3.52 5.52
CA LEU A 67 -20.52 3.87 6.21
C LEU A 67 -19.92 2.64 6.88
N GLN A 68 -18.65 2.39 6.60
CA GLN A 68 -17.86 1.37 7.27
C GLN A 68 -17.45 1.85 8.67
N ARG A 69 -17.59 0.98 9.66
CA ARG A 69 -17.03 1.24 11.00
C ARG A 69 -15.52 1.08 11.00
N PHE A 70 -14.87 1.88 11.84
CA PHE A 70 -13.40 1.78 12.01
C PHE A 70 -12.98 0.35 12.41
N GLY A 71 -11.91 -0.14 11.80
CA GLY A 71 -11.34 -1.46 12.08
C GLY A 71 -11.99 -2.65 11.35
N GLN A 72 -13.06 -2.43 10.56
CA GLN A 72 -13.63 -3.50 9.74
C GLN A 72 -12.94 -3.63 8.38
N ASN A 73 -13.04 -4.80 7.76
CA ASN A 73 -12.58 -5.02 6.40
C ASN A 73 -13.57 -4.37 5.40
N ALA A 74 -13.06 -3.50 4.53
CA ALA A 74 -13.88 -2.75 3.59
C ALA A 74 -14.58 -3.67 2.57
N LEU A 75 -13.89 -4.67 2.02
CA LEU A 75 -14.48 -5.61 1.05
C LEU A 75 -15.61 -6.42 1.68
N ASP A 76 -15.39 -6.96 2.88
CA ASP A 76 -16.42 -7.74 3.59
C ASP A 76 -17.67 -6.89 3.87
N VAL A 77 -17.48 -5.62 4.27
CA VAL A 77 -18.59 -4.70 4.50
C VAL A 77 -19.34 -4.42 3.20
N ILE A 78 -18.64 -4.15 2.12
CA ILE A 78 -19.25 -3.89 0.80
C ILE A 78 -20.03 -5.12 0.32
N ASP A 79 -19.48 -6.32 0.43
CA ASP A 79 -20.14 -7.55 0.02
C ASP A 79 -21.40 -7.84 0.88
N ASN A 80 -21.33 -7.58 2.18
CA ASN A 80 -22.47 -7.66 3.06
C ASN A 80 -23.56 -6.64 2.69
N VAL A 81 -23.17 -5.40 2.36
CA VAL A 81 -24.12 -4.37 1.89
C VAL A 81 -24.75 -4.77 0.58
N LYS A 82 -23.97 -5.25 -0.41
CA LYS A 82 -24.49 -5.75 -1.70
C LYS A 82 -25.49 -6.89 -1.51
N THR A 83 -25.18 -7.81 -0.62
CA THR A 83 -26.07 -8.93 -0.28
C THR A 83 -27.37 -8.41 0.34
N LYS A 84 -27.26 -7.47 1.29
CA LYS A 84 -28.43 -6.88 1.95
C LYS A 84 -29.31 -6.06 1.01
N VAL A 85 -28.68 -5.31 0.10
CA VAL A 85 -29.40 -4.56 -0.96
C VAL A 85 -30.21 -5.51 -1.85
N LYS A 86 -29.63 -6.67 -2.25
CA LYS A 86 -30.33 -7.68 -3.03
C LYS A 86 -31.53 -8.27 -2.28
N GLU A 87 -31.40 -8.54 -0.98
CA GLU A 87 -32.49 -9.03 -0.15
C GLU A 87 -33.63 -8.00 -0.05
N ILE A 88 -33.29 -6.73 0.17
CA ILE A 88 -34.26 -5.64 0.28
C ILE A 88 -34.96 -5.39 -1.07
N ALA A 89 -34.22 -5.45 -2.17
CA ALA A 89 -34.74 -5.21 -3.51
C ALA A 89 -35.91 -6.14 -3.87
N ALA A 90 -35.91 -7.37 -3.34
CA ALA A 90 -36.99 -8.34 -3.56
C ALA A 90 -38.34 -7.93 -2.89
N GLY A 91 -38.31 -7.03 -1.91
CA GLY A 91 -39.49 -6.56 -1.17
C GLY A 91 -39.92 -5.14 -1.53
N LEU A 92 -39.28 -4.51 -2.53
CA LEU A 92 -39.62 -3.14 -2.92
C LEU A 92 -40.93 -3.08 -3.73
N PRO A 93 -41.71 -1.99 -3.62
CA PRO A 93 -42.86 -1.74 -4.47
C PRO A 93 -42.51 -1.71 -5.96
N GLU A 94 -43.48 -1.99 -6.82
CA GLU A 94 -43.29 -1.88 -8.28
C GLU A 94 -42.83 -0.46 -8.67
N GLY A 95 -41.82 -0.40 -9.54
CA GLY A 95 -41.23 0.86 -10.00
C GLY A 95 -40.13 1.44 -9.11
N VAL A 96 -39.88 0.88 -7.92
CA VAL A 96 -38.79 1.30 -7.04
C VAL A 96 -37.62 0.35 -7.21
N ARG A 97 -36.44 0.91 -7.50
CA ARG A 97 -35.19 0.16 -7.61
C ARG A 97 -34.09 0.80 -6.78
N ILE A 98 -33.17 0.00 -6.28
CA ILE A 98 -31.94 0.45 -5.63
C ILE A 98 -30.81 0.29 -6.64
N GLU A 99 -30.13 1.38 -6.93
CA GLU A 99 -29.00 1.41 -7.85
C GLU A 99 -27.73 1.85 -7.11
N ALA A 100 -26.65 1.06 -7.25
CA ALA A 100 -25.36 1.41 -6.67
C ALA A 100 -24.64 2.35 -7.64
N VAL A 101 -24.53 3.63 -7.29
CA VAL A 101 -23.89 4.67 -8.12
C VAL A 101 -22.39 4.77 -7.86
N TYR A 102 -21.91 4.37 -6.69
CA TYR A 102 -20.51 4.36 -6.33
C TYR A 102 -20.17 3.11 -5.51
N ASP A 103 -19.20 2.34 -6.00
CA ASP A 103 -18.72 1.12 -5.35
C ASP A 103 -17.20 1.14 -5.22
N ARG A 104 -16.75 1.28 -3.98
CA ARG A 104 -15.32 1.37 -3.67
C ARG A 104 -14.55 0.06 -3.83
N SER A 105 -15.25 -1.07 -3.98
CA SER A 105 -14.59 -2.36 -4.20
C SER A 105 -13.80 -2.40 -5.52
N GLU A 106 -14.24 -1.66 -6.54
CA GLU A 106 -13.51 -1.58 -7.81
C GLU A 106 -12.11 -0.96 -7.64
N LEU A 107 -12.00 0.10 -6.84
CA LEU A 107 -10.71 0.73 -6.53
C LEU A 107 -9.78 -0.24 -5.79
N ILE A 108 -10.34 -1.00 -4.82
CA ILE A 108 -9.58 -1.99 -4.05
C ILE A 108 -9.09 -3.12 -4.97
N HIS A 109 -9.95 -3.63 -5.86
CA HIS A 109 -9.57 -4.66 -6.83
C HIS A 109 -8.50 -4.17 -7.80
N ARG A 110 -8.63 -2.96 -8.34
CA ARG A 110 -7.60 -2.33 -9.18
C ARG A 110 -6.25 -2.25 -8.48
N ALA A 111 -6.23 -1.85 -7.21
CA ALA A 111 -5.00 -1.80 -6.42
C ALA A 111 -4.36 -3.19 -6.24
N ILE A 112 -5.17 -4.22 -5.97
CA ILE A 112 -4.71 -5.61 -5.87
C ILE A 112 -4.17 -6.10 -7.22
N ASP A 113 -4.87 -5.83 -8.31
CA ASP A 113 -4.46 -6.25 -9.65
C ASP A 113 -3.19 -5.50 -10.10
N THR A 114 -3.04 -4.23 -9.74
CA THR A 114 -1.79 -3.48 -9.95
C THR A 114 -0.63 -4.13 -9.20
N LEU A 115 -0.82 -4.52 -7.94
CA LEU A 115 0.23 -5.23 -7.20
C LEU A 115 0.61 -6.56 -7.86
N LYS A 116 -0.40 -7.35 -8.28
CA LYS A 116 -0.15 -8.62 -9.00
C LYS A 116 0.59 -8.41 -10.32
N SER A 117 0.16 -7.44 -11.12
CA SER A 117 0.81 -7.13 -12.41
C SER A 117 2.25 -6.66 -12.20
N THR A 118 2.50 -5.80 -11.21
CA THR A 118 3.84 -5.34 -10.85
C THR A 118 4.73 -6.51 -10.42
N LEU A 119 4.25 -7.40 -9.57
CA LEU A 119 5.01 -8.58 -9.15
C LEU A 119 5.37 -9.50 -10.33
N ILE A 120 4.44 -9.69 -11.26
CA ILE A 120 4.68 -10.50 -12.47
C ILE A 120 5.68 -9.80 -13.40
N GLU A 121 5.47 -8.51 -13.67
CA GLU A 121 6.33 -7.70 -14.52
C GLU A 121 7.77 -7.67 -13.99
N GLU A 122 7.95 -7.36 -12.72
CA GLU A 122 9.28 -7.35 -12.09
C GLU A 122 9.92 -8.73 -12.09
N SER A 123 9.16 -9.80 -11.85
CA SER A 123 9.67 -11.18 -11.95
C SER A 123 10.16 -11.50 -13.36
N ILE A 124 9.44 -11.06 -14.40
CA ILE A 124 9.83 -11.24 -15.80
C ILE A 124 11.10 -10.43 -16.11
N VAL A 125 11.12 -9.15 -15.70
CA VAL A 125 12.29 -8.28 -15.91
C VAL A 125 13.53 -8.88 -15.24
N VAL A 126 13.41 -9.31 -13.99
CA VAL A 126 14.51 -9.96 -13.26
C VAL A 126 14.96 -11.25 -13.94
N ALA A 127 14.01 -12.07 -14.40
CA ALA A 127 14.35 -13.28 -15.14
C ALA A 127 15.16 -12.97 -16.42
N ILE A 128 14.73 -11.96 -17.18
CA ILE A 128 15.41 -11.50 -18.39
C ILE A 128 16.80 -10.96 -18.03
N VAL A 129 16.91 -10.09 -17.03
CA VAL A 129 18.20 -9.53 -16.59
C VAL A 129 19.13 -10.65 -16.15
N CYS A 130 18.70 -11.56 -15.30
CA CYS A 130 19.50 -12.71 -14.88
C CYS A 130 19.92 -13.59 -16.06
N MET A 131 19.02 -13.83 -17.02
CA MET A 131 19.37 -14.60 -18.23
C MET A 131 20.40 -13.89 -19.10
N VAL A 132 20.27 -12.59 -19.28
CA VAL A 132 21.16 -11.79 -20.14
C VAL A 132 22.55 -11.62 -19.50
N PHE A 133 22.60 -11.33 -18.21
CA PHE A 133 23.85 -11.04 -17.51
C PHE A 133 24.58 -12.29 -16.99
N LEU A 134 23.83 -13.25 -16.45
CA LEU A 134 24.40 -14.47 -15.87
C LEU A 134 24.43 -15.65 -16.85
N LEU A 135 23.69 -15.57 -17.97
CA LEU A 135 23.49 -16.67 -18.93
C LEU A 135 23.11 -18.00 -18.26
N HIS A 136 22.36 -17.93 -17.14
CA HIS A 136 22.04 -19.09 -16.32
C HIS A 136 20.59 -19.02 -15.80
N VAL A 137 19.67 -19.68 -16.50
CA VAL A 137 18.23 -19.67 -16.21
C VAL A 137 17.89 -20.12 -14.79
N ARG A 138 18.63 -21.13 -14.27
CA ARG A 138 18.36 -21.67 -12.92
C ARG A 138 18.66 -20.67 -11.81
N SER A 139 19.56 -19.73 -12.03
CA SER A 139 19.85 -18.65 -11.07
C SER A 139 18.69 -17.64 -11.00
N ALA A 140 18.03 -17.38 -12.11
CA ALA A 140 16.84 -16.53 -12.13
C ALA A 140 15.70 -17.08 -11.24
N LEU A 141 15.56 -18.42 -11.16
CA LEU A 141 14.55 -19.04 -10.29
C LEU A 141 14.75 -18.68 -8.81
N VAL A 142 15.98 -18.49 -8.35
CA VAL A 142 16.25 -18.10 -6.96
C VAL A 142 15.60 -16.74 -6.67
N ALA A 143 15.85 -15.74 -7.53
CA ALA A 143 15.28 -14.41 -7.38
C ALA A 143 13.74 -14.43 -7.51
N ILE A 144 13.21 -15.13 -8.53
CA ILE A 144 11.77 -15.23 -8.80
C ILE A 144 11.01 -15.88 -7.63
N ILE A 145 11.60 -16.89 -6.97
CA ILE A 145 10.97 -17.59 -5.83
C ILE A 145 11.08 -16.74 -4.56
N THR A 146 12.20 -16.06 -4.35
CA THR A 146 12.44 -15.26 -3.14
C THR A 146 11.44 -14.10 -3.03
N LEU A 147 11.07 -13.47 -4.15
CA LEU A 147 10.22 -12.30 -4.18
C LEU A 147 8.81 -12.58 -3.61
N PRO A 148 8.01 -13.53 -4.13
CA PRO A 148 6.69 -13.81 -3.57
C PRO A 148 6.76 -14.33 -2.13
N ILE A 149 7.79 -15.08 -1.76
CA ILE A 149 7.97 -15.53 -0.38
C ILE A 149 8.19 -14.33 0.56
N GLY A 150 9.00 -13.36 0.17
CA GLY A 150 9.22 -12.14 0.95
C GLY A 150 7.94 -11.32 1.14
N VAL A 151 7.15 -11.18 0.09
CA VAL A 151 5.83 -10.52 0.16
C VAL A 151 4.87 -11.28 1.08
N LEU A 152 4.81 -12.62 0.97
CA LEU A 152 3.98 -13.45 1.84
C LEU A 152 4.42 -13.37 3.30
N MET A 153 5.72 -13.35 3.57
CA MET A 153 6.23 -13.14 4.93
C MET A 153 5.83 -11.78 5.50
N ALA A 154 5.87 -10.73 4.69
CA ALA A 154 5.39 -9.41 5.11
C ALA A 154 3.89 -9.46 5.46
N PHE A 155 3.06 -10.12 4.66
CA PHE A 155 1.62 -10.28 4.96
C PHE A 155 1.39 -11.12 6.23
N ILE A 156 2.16 -12.18 6.45
CA ILE A 156 2.09 -12.98 7.69
C ILE A 156 2.43 -12.10 8.90
N ALA A 157 3.49 -11.31 8.82
CA ALA A 157 3.89 -10.40 9.89
C ALA A 157 2.82 -9.31 10.13
N MET A 158 2.24 -8.73 9.08
CA MET A 158 1.12 -7.78 9.18
C MET A 158 -0.08 -8.40 9.90
N ASN A 159 -0.47 -9.61 9.49
CA ASN A 159 -1.58 -10.31 10.12
C ASN A 159 -1.32 -10.59 11.61
N ALA A 160 -0.12 -11.02 11.96
CA ALA A 160 0.29 -11.27 13.35
C ALA A 160 0.27 -9.99 14.22
N LEU A 161 0.53 -8.83 13.62
CA LEU A 161 0.50 -7.52 14.27
C LEU A 161 -0.89 -6.84 14.22
N GLY A 162 -1.90 -7.48 13.61
CA GLY A 162 -3.23 -6.90 13.44
C GLY A 162 -3.26 -5.70 12.48
N ILE A 163 -2.29 -5.60 11.57
CA ILE A 163 -2.21 -4.50 10.58
C ILE A 163 -3.03 -4.89 9.36
N GLY A 164 -4.08 -4.13 9.08
CA GLY A 164 -4.93 -4.34 7.90
C GLY A 164 -4.22 -3.99 6.60
N SER A 165 -4.55 -4.73 5.54
CA SER A 165 -4.10 -4.41 4.18
C SER A 165 -5.04 -3.37 3.56
N ASN A 166 -4.49 -2.22 3.18
CA ASN A 166 -5.18 -1.16 2.45
C ASN A 166 -4.35 -0.74 1.23
N ILE A 167 -4.85 0.19 0.41
CA ILE A 167 -4.17 0.65 -0.81
C ILE A 167 -2.76 1.19 -0.49
N MET A 168 -2.61 1.93 0.62
CA MET A 168 -1.31 2.46 1.05
C MET A 168 -0.35 1.33 1.47
N SER A 169 -0.87 0.30 2.14
CA SER A 169 -0.10 -0.91 2.48
C SER A 169 0.39 -1.64 1.24
N LEU A 170 -0.47 -1.81 0.24
CA LEU A 170 -0.10 -2.44 -1.04
C LEU A 170 0.97 -1.62 -1.78
N GLY A 171 0.85 -0.28 -1.77
CA GLY A 171 1.87 0.64 -2.28
C GLY A 171 3.21 0.47 -1.56
N GLY A 172 3.20 0.30 -0.24
CA GLY A 172 4.41 0.03 0.56
C GLY A 172 5.13 -1.26 0.15
N ILE A 173 4.37 -2.32 -0.16
CA ILE A 173 4.93 -3.58 -0.67
C ILE A 173 5.51 -3.37 -2.07
N ALA A 174 4.79 -2.72 -2.99
CA ALA A 174 5.27 -2.46 -4.34
C ALA A 174 6.62 -1.72 -4.35
N ILE A 175 6.79 -0.72 -3.46
CA ILE A 175 8.08 -0.01 -3.30
C ILE A 175 9.17 -0.93 -2.73
N ALA A 176 8.82 -1.87 -1.84
CA ALA A 176 9.80 -2.76 -1.22
C ALA A 176 10.31 -3.83 -2.20
N VAL A 177 9.50 -4.25 -3.17
CA VAL A 177 9.80 -5.34 -4.09
C VAL A 177 11.11 -5.10 -4.86
N GLY A 178 11.34 -3.89 -5.39
CA GLY A 178 12.59 -3.56 -6.09
C GLY A 178 13.83 -3.78 -5.22
N ALA A 179 13.83 -3.29 -3.99
CA ALA A 179 14.96 -3.46 -3.07
C ALA A 179 15.17 -4.91 -2.60
N MET A 180 14.08 -5.69 -2.52
CA MET A 180 14.16 -7.13 -2.19
C MET A 180 14.87 -7.93 -3.28
N ILE A 181 14.63 -7.58 -4.54
CA ILE A 181 15.23 -8.23 -5.70
C ILE A 181 16.74 -7.98 -5.74
N ASP A 182 17.16 -6.75 -5.49
CA ASP A 182 18.58 -6.38 -5.52
C ASP A 182 19.43 -7.25 -4.59
N ALA A 183 18.95 -7.50 -3.39
CA ALA A 183 19.66 -8.37 -2.45
C ALA A 183 19.85 -9.80 -2.98
N ALA A 184 18.83 -10.36 -3.62
CA ALA A 184 18.91 -11.69 -4.22
C ALA A 184 19.86 -11.70 -5.42
N ILE A 185 19.82 -10.67 -6.29
CA ILE A 185 20.68 -10.57 -7.48
C ILE A 185 22.15 -10.47 -7.08
N VAL A 186 22.50 -9.60 -6.13
CA VAL A 186 23.89 -9.42 -5.66
C VAL A 186 24.42 -10.73 -5.05
N MET A 187 23.62 -11.43 -4.28
CA MET A 187 24.00 -12.71 -3.71
C MET A 187 24.26 -13.78 -4.78
N ILE A 188 23.38 -13.87 -5.79
CA ILE A 188 23.52 -14.78 -6.93
C ILE A 188 24.76 -14.45 -7.75
N GLU A 189 25.02 -13.17 -8.04
CA GLU A 189 26.18 -12.72 -8.78
C GLU A 189 27.47 -13.11 -8.06
N ASN A 190 27.57 -12.86 -6.75
CA ASN A 190 28.74 -13.24 -5.98
C ASN A 190 28.94 -14.76 -5.94
N ALA A 191 27.86 -15.53 -5.80
CA ALA A 191 27.94 -16.99 -5.89
C ALA A 191 28.45 -17.46 -7.26
N HIS A 192 28.03 -16.81 -8.36
CA HIS A 192 28.56 -17.10 -9.69
C HIS A 192 30.06 -16.83 -9.80
N LYS A 193 30.57 -15.71 -9.25
CA LYS A 193 31.99 -15.39 -9.21
C LYS A 193 32.80 -16.43 -8.45
N HIS A 194 32.34 -16.91 -7.33
CA HIS A 194 32.98 -17.99 -6.56
C HIS A 194 32.95 -19.31 -7.32
N LEU A 195 31.82 -19.64 -7.94
CA LEU A 195 31.70 -20.88 -8.72
C LEU A 195 32.50 -20.86 -10.04
N GLU A 196 32.73 -19.69 -10.65
CA GLU A 196 33.58 -19.52 -11.80
C GLU A 196 35.07 -19.82 -11.46
N ARG A 197 35.49 -19.46 -10.24
CA ARG A 197 36.86 -19.64 -9.73
C ARG A 197 37.09 -20.99 -9.05
N LEU A 198 36.10 -21.87 -9.06
CA LEU A 198 36.15 -23.16 -8.37
C LEU A 198 37.24 -24.04 -8.94
N GLN A 199 38.16 -24.53 -8.08
CA GLN A 199 39.23 -25.45 -8.48
C GLN A 199 38.72 -26.90 -8.52
N PRO A 200 39.36 -27.76 -9.33
CA PRO A 200 39.03 -29.19 -9.34
C PRO A 200 39.18 -29.80 -7.96
N GLY A 201 38.11 -30.44 -7.45
CA GLY A 201 38.02 -31.07 -6.12
C GLY A 201 37.41 -30.23 -5.03
N GLN A 202 37.11 -28.94 -5.25
CA GLN A 202 36.40 -28.11 -4.30
C GLN A 202 34.87 -28.36 -4.34
N SER A 203 34.22 -28.29 -3.16
CA SER A 203 32.79 -28.44 -3.04
C SER A 203 32.03 -27.17 -3.54
N ARG A 204 31.09 -27.34 -4.47
CA ARG A 204 30.23 -26.25 -4.93
C ARG A 204 29.42 -25.63 -3.79
N THR A 205 28.94 -26.46 -2.88
CA THR A 205 28.19 -26.00 -1.70
C THR A 205 29.04 -25.09 -0.84
N GLN A 206 30.30 -25.45 -0.62
CA GLN A 206 31.23 -24.63 0.15
C GLN A 206 31.51 -23.29 -0.53
N ALA A 207 31.70 -23.26 -1.84
CA ALA A 207 31.88 -22.02 -2.59
C ALA A 207 30.64 -21.09 -2.48
N ILE A 208 29.43 -21.64 -2.50
CA ILE A 208 28.21 -20.86 -2.30
C ILE A 208 28.12 -20.34 -0.86
N VAL A 209 28.50 -21.15 0.13
CA VAL A 209 28.51 -20.71 1.54
C VAL A 209 29.51 -19.58 1.75
N GLU A 210 30.72 -19.70 1.17
CA GLU A 210 31.75 -18.67 1.24
C GLU A 210 31.28 -17.37 0.56
N ALA A 211 30.65 -17.46 -0.62
CA ALA A 211 30.08 -16.31 -1.31
C ALA A 211 28.97 -15.65 -0.49
N ALA A 212 28.10 -16.44 0.13
CA ALA A 212 27.02 -15.93 0.97
C ALA A 212 27.58 -15.29 2.27
N ALA A 213 28.62 -15.85 2.86
CA ALA A 213 29.28 -15.28 4.03
C ALA A 213 30.00 -13.95 3.74
N GLU A 214 30.52 -13.79 2.53
CA GLU A 214 31.21 -12.56 2.10
C GLU A 214 30.25 -11.39 1.96
N VAL A 215 29.13 -11.54 1.24
CA VAL A 215 28.22 -10.42 0.94
C VAL A 215 27.01 -10.36 1.87
N GLY A 216 26.66 -11.47 2.53
CA GLY A 216 25.49 -11.57 3.39
C GLY A 216 25.39 -10.49 4.47
N PRO A 217 26.45 -10.23 5.25
CA PRO A 217 26.44 -9.17 6.25
C PRO A 217 26.19 -7.79 5.65
N ALA A 218 26.84 -7.47 4.52
CA ALA A 218 26.68 -6.18 3.86
C ALA A 218 25.25 -5.99 3.35
N LEU A 219 24.67 -7.02 2.75
CA LEU A 219 23.27 -6.99 2.27
C LEU A 219 22.29 -6.89 3.44
N PHE A 220 22.49 -7.66 4.49
CA PHE A 220 21.63 -7.60 5.68
C PHE A 220 21.62 -6.21 6.31
N PHE A 221 22.78 -5.62 6.55
CA PHE A 221 22.88 -4.29 7.12
C PHE A 221 22.37 -3.20 6.17
N SER A 222 22.59 -3.32 4.86
CA SER A 222 22.01 -2.40 3.89
C SER A 222 20.49 -2.38 3.94
N LEU A 223 19.85 -3.55 3.90
CA LEU A 223 18.39 -3.68 4.01
C LEU A 223 17.89 -3.20 5.38
N LEU A 224 18.62 -3.47 6.45
CA LEU A 224 18.29 -2.99 7.79
C LEU A 224 18.34 -1.45 7.87
N ILE A 225 19.36 -0.82 7.30
CA ILE A 225 19.47 0.65 7.24
C ILE A 225 18.29 1.24 6.47
N ILE A 226 17.92 0.65 5.33
CA ILE A 226 16.75 1.08 4.56
C ILE A 226 15.46 0.91 5.40
N THR A 227 15.34 -0.18 6.14
CA THR A 227 14.19 -0.40 7.06
C THR A 227 14.12 0.70 8.11
N VAL A 228 15.24 0.99 8.78
CA VAL A 228 15.35 2.00 9.84
C VAL A 228 15.11 3.42 9.30
N SER A 229 15.47 3.71 8.06
CA SER A 229 15.27 5.03 7.43
C SER A 229 13.80 5.43 7.31
N PHE A 230 12.87 4.47 7.44
CA PHE A 230 11.42 4.72 7.45
C PHE A 230 10.83 4.98 8.85
N LEU A 231 11.62 4.82 9.93
CA LEU A 231 11.15 5.09 11.29
C LEU A 231 10.61 6.52 11.49
N PRO A 232 11.19 7.59 10.89
CA PRO A 232 10.65 8.93 11.05
C PRO A 232 9.19 9.09 10.62
N ILE A 233 8.70 8.26 9.69
CA ILE A 233 7.29 8.29 9.25
C ILE A 233 6.33 7.95 10.40
N PHE A 234 6.76 7.16 11.38
CA PHE A 234 5.95 6.81 12.53
C PHE A 234 5.72 7.99 13.50
N ALA A 235 6.56 9.04 13.40
CA ALA A 235 6.39 10.28 14.16
C ALA A 235 5.33 11.21 13.57
N LEU A 236 4.84 10.95 12.34
CA LEU A 236 3.75 11.72 11.75
C LEU A 236 2.47 11.53 12.56
N GLU A 237 1.77 12.62 12.82
CA GLU A 237 0.52 12.66 13.57
C GLU A 237 -0.67 12.95 12.64
N ASP A 238 -1.85 13.04 13.22
CA ASP A 238 -3.09 13.41 12.54
C ASP A 238 -3.38 12.66 11.23
N GLN A 239 -3.75 13.37 10.20
CA GLN A 239 -4.17 12.83 8.91
C GLN A 239 -3.00 12.22 8.14
N GLU A 240 -1.83 12.86 8.20
CA GLU A 240 -0.61 12.36 7.56
C GLU A 240 -0.18 11.02 8.16
N GLY A 241 -0.20 10.92 9.49
CA GLY A 241 0.11 9.67 10.18
C GLY A 241 -0.84 8.54 9.81
N ARG A 242 -2.14 8.81 9.68
CA ARG A 242 -3.14 7.80 9.29
C ARG A 242 -2.91 7.28 7.86
N MET A 243 -2.43 8.13 6.96
CA MET A 243 -2.16 7.76 5.58
C MET A 243 -0.83 7.02 5.42
N PHE A 244 0.25 7.53 6.02
CA PHE A 244 1.60 7.01 5.74
C PHE A 244 2.06 5.89 6.69
N LYS A 245 1.53 5.78 7.92
CA LYS A 245 1.87 4.68 8.83
C LYS A 245 1.61 3.28 8.25
N PRO A 246 0.49 2.99 7.57
CA PRO A 246 0.29 1.69 6.92
C PRO A 246 1.35 1.39 5.86
N LEU A 247 1.72 2.36 5.03
CA LEU A 247 2.78 2.23 4.04
C LEU A 247 4.15 1.96 4.70
N ALA A 248 4.47 2.72 5.75
CA ALA A 248 5.73 2.55 6.49
C ALA A 248 5.83 1.18 7.15
N TRP A 249 4.75 0.70 7.78
CA TRP A 249 4.71 -0.64 8.37
C TRP A 249 4.93 -1.73 7.33
N THR A 250 4.18 -1.70 6.24
CA THR A 250 4.28 -2.76 5.22
C THR A 250 5.62 -2.76 4.52
N LYS A 251 6.16 -1.58 4.18
CA LYS A 251 7.50 -1.48 3.61
C LYS A 251 8.56 -1.98 4.58
N SER A 252 8.52 -1.55 5.83
CA SER A 252 9.49 -1.97 6.84
C SER A 252 9.46 -3.48 7.09
N LEU A 253 8.26 -4.07 7.19
CA LEU A 253 8.09 -5.52 7.35
C LEU A 253 8.58 -6.30 6.11
N ALA A 254 8.29 -5.80 4.91
CA ALA A 254 8.78 -6.42 3.68
C ALA A 254 10.31 -6.37 3.58
N MET A 255 10.92 -5.23 3.93
CA MET A 255 12.37 -5.06 3.94
C MET A 255 13.05 -5.93 5.01
N ALA A 256 12.46 -6.01 6.21
CA ALA A 256 12.95 -6.90 7.27
C ALA A 256 12.85 -8.38 6.85
N SER A 257 11.75 -8.77 6.20
CA SER A 257 11.59 -10.10 5.62
C SER A 257 12.66 -10.37 4.55
N ALA A 258 12.92 -9.41 3.67
CA ALA A 258 13.97 -9.52 2.66
C ALA A 258 15.36 -9.68 3.28
N ALA A 259 15.68 -8.91 4.32
CA ALA A 259 16.94 -9.03 5.05
C ALA A 259 17.11 -10.43 5.66
N LEU A 260 16.05 -10.97 6.25
CA LEU A 260 16.07 -12.32 6.79
C LEU A 260 16.23 -13.38 5.69
N LEU A 261 15.49 -13.24 4.58
CA LEU A 261 15.55 -14.16 3.45
C LEU A 261 16.90 -14.12 2.74
N SER A 262 17.54 -12.96 2.66
CA SER A 262 18.85 -12.82 2.01
C SER A 262 19.94 -13.68 2.68
N VAL A 263 19.87 -13.87 4.00
CA VAL A 263 20.86 -14.66 4.75
C VAL A 263 20.40 -16.09 5.01
N THR A 264 19.14 -16.45 4.77
CA THR A 264 18.58 -17.78 5.03
C THR A 264 18.16 -18.50 3.76
N LEU A 265 17.07 -18.06 3.14
CA LEU A 265 16.46 -18.73 2.00
C LEU A 265 17.30 -18.61 0.73
N VAL A 266 17.84 -17.43 0.43
CA VAL A 266 18.59 -17.20 -0.82
C VAL A 266 19.80 -18.13 -0.90
N PRO A 267 20.69 -18.25 0.12
CA PRO A 267 21.79 -19.22 0.09
C PRO A 267 21.30 -20.66 -0.07
N ALA A 268 20.21 -21.05 0.60
CA ALA A 268 19.65 -22.39 0.49
C ALA A 268 19.14 -22.69 -0.93
N LEU A 269 18.40 -21.75 -1.53
CA LEU A 269 17.93 -21.87 -2.91
C LEU A 269 19.10 -21.88 -3.92
N MET A 270 20.17 -21.14 -3.67
CA MET A 270 21.36 -21.19 -4.52
C MET A 270 22.02 -22.56 -4.52
N VAL A 271 22.18 -23.20 -3.37
CA VAL A 271 22.69 -24.57 -3.28
C VAL A 271 21.81 -25.56 -4.04
N LEU A 272 20.47 -25.34 -4.01
CA LEU A 272 19.50 -26.23 -4.65
C LEU A 272 19.45 -26.03 -6.18
N PHE A 273 19.36 -24.77 -6.63
CA PHE A 273 19.07 -24.41 -8.03
C PHE A 273 20.30 -24.06 -8.85
N VAL A 274 21.33 -23.46 -8.27
CA VAL A 274 22.54 -23.05 -9.01
C VAL A 274 23.42 -24.25 -9.28
N ARG A 275 23.02 -25.06 -10.26
CA ARG A 275 23.69 -26.28 -10.70
C ARG A 275 24.04 -26.20 -12.19
N GLY A 276 25.08 -26.91 -12.60
CA GLY A 276 25.51 -26.97 -14.01
C GLY A 276 26.78 -26.15 -14.28
N ARG A 277 27.07 -25.94 -15.54
CA ARG A 277 28.27 -25.19 -15.98
C ARG A 277 27.96 -23.70 -15.96
N ILE A 278 28.68 -22.96 -15.16
CA ILE A 278 28.60 -21.50 -15.13
C ILE A 278 29.55 -20.97 -16.22
N LEU A 279 29.03 -20.09 -17.07
CA LEU A 279 29.83 -19.42 -18.09
C LEU A 279 30.62 -18.28 -17.45
N PRO A 280 31.91 -18.17 -17.73
CA PRO A 280 32.72 -17.06 -17.24
C PRO A 280 32.17 -15.71 -17.69
N GLU A 281 32.21 -14.75 -16.80
CA GLU A 281 31.64 -13.40 -17.00
C GLU A 281 32.24 -12.72 -18.24
N HIS A 282 33.55 -12.91 -18.51
CA HIS A 282 34.26 -12.33 -19.65
C HIS A 282 33.80 -12.90 -21.01
N ARG A 283 33.13 -14.06 -21.05
CA ARG A 283 32.56 -14.65 -22.27
C ARG A 283 31.16 -14.09 -22.61
N ASN A 284 30.53 -13.40 -21.69
CA ASN A 284 29.23 -12.79 -21.95
C ASN A 284 29.43 -11.56 -22.87
N PRO A 285 28.83 -11.55 -24.09
CA PRO A 285 28.98 -10.44 -25.02
C PRO A 285 28.40 -9.14 -24.51
N VAL A 286 27.27 -9.22 -23.71
CA VAL A 286 26.62 -8.05 -23.13
C VAL A 286 27.52 -7.41 -22.08
N ASN A 287 28.05 -8.19 -21.15
CA ASN A 287 28.99 -7.71 -20.13
C ASN A 287 30.23 -7.09 -20.77
N ARG A 288 30.75 -7.70 -21.83
CA ARG A 288 31.91 -7.18 -22.55
C ARG A 288 31.63 -5.85 -23.25
N ALA A 289 30.44 -5.72 -23.87
CA ALA A 289 30.02 -4.47 -24.52
C ALA A 289 29.83 -3.35 -23.50
N LEU A 290 29.16 -3.63 -22.39
CA LEU A 290 28.93 -2.67 -21.29
C LEU A 290 30.26 -2.26 -20.64
N THR A 291 31.12 -3.21 -20.35
CA THR A 291 32.47 -2.93 -19.80
C THR A 291 33.29 -2.07 -20.76
N TRP A 292 33.22 -2.34 -22.06
CA TRP A 292 33.90 -1.52 -23.07
C TRP A 292 33.37 -0.09 -23.11
N LEU A 293 32.05 0.10 -23.03
CA LEU A 293 31.39 1.41 -22.98
C LEU A 293 31.69 2.16 -21.69
N TYR A 294 31.70 1.46 -20.54
CA TYR A 294 31.87 2.06 -19.21
C TYR A 294 33.35 2.39 -18.90
N ARG A 295 34.27 1.61 -19.41
CA ARG A 295 35.71 1.77 -19.14
C ARG A 295 36.29 3.16 -19.42
N PRO A 296 35.98 3.84 -20.55
CA PRO A 296 36.43 5.20 -20.77
C PRO A 296 35.80 6.21 -19.80
N VAL A 297 34.54 6.02 -19.45
CA VAL A 297 33.83 6.90 -18.50
C VAL A 297 34.47 6.85 -17.12
N ILE A 298 34.71 5.63 -16.58
CA ILE A 298 35.35 5.49 -15.27
C ILE A 298 36.77 6.04 -15.25
N ARG A 299 37.54 5.86 -16.34
CA ARG A 299 38.89 6.44 -16.47
C ARG A 299 38.86 7.97 -16.43
N LEU A 300 37.92 8.59 -17.18
CA LEU A 300 37.76 10.05 -17.19
C LEU A 300 37.38 10.56 -15.78
N VAL A 301 36.44 9.94 -15.13
CA VAL A 301 35.99 10.28 -13.77
C VAL A 301 37.14 10.20 -12.76
N LEU A 302 37.92 9.12 -12.81
CA LEU A 302 39.05 8.92 -11.89
C LEU A 302 40.23 9.88 -12.18
N GLN A 303 40.48 10.19 -13.45
CA GLN A 303 41.53 11.14 -13.84
C GLN A 303 41.14 12.58 -13.45
N ALA A 304 39.88 12.97 -13.68
CA ALA A 304 39.34 14.30 -13.40
C ALA A 304 38.54 14.34 -12.08
N ARG A 305 39.00 13.62 -11.06
CA ARG A 305 38.27 13.44 -9.79
C ARG A 305 37.75 14.74 -9.14
N ALA A 306 38.60 15.78 -9.13
CA ALA A 306 38.23 17.09 -8.56
C ALA A 306 37.11 17.76 -9.40
N LEU A 307 37.22 17.69 -10.73
CA LEU A 307 36.17 18.20 -11.63
C LEU A 307 34.89 17.43 -11.49
N THR A 308 34.94 16.11 -11.34
CA THR A 308 33.75 15.27 -11.12
C THR A 308 33.04 15.66 -9.83
N VAL A 309 33.76 15.84 -8.72
CA VAL A 309 33.18 16.30 -7.46
C VAL A 309 32.61 17.71 -7.61
N LEU A 310 33.33 18.62 -8.28
CA LEU A 310 32.84 19.98 -8.53
C LEU A 310 31.52 19.98 -9.32
N VAL A 311 31.46 19.17 -10.39
CA VAL A 311 30.22 19.02 -11.20
C VAL A 311 29.09 18.44 -10.36
N ALA A 312 29.34 17.45 -9.52
CA ALA A 312 28.33 16.89 -8.63
C ALA A 312 27.81 17.92 -7.61
N VAL A 313 28.70 18.70 -7.01
CA VAL A 313 28.31 19.79 -6.09
C VAL A 313 27.57 20.89 -6.82
N ALA A 314 28.01 21.27 -8.02
CA ALA A 314 27.30 22.26 -8.85
C ALA A 314 25.90 21.76 -9.27
N ALA A 315 25.75 20.50 -9.64
CA ALA A 315 24.46 19.90 -9.95
C ALA A 315 23.55 19.91 -8.71
N LEU A 316 24.07 19.53 -7.54
CA LEU A 316 23.33 19.60 -6.28
C LEU A 316 22.89 21.04 -5.95
N ALA A 317 23.78 22.03 -6.10
CA ALA A 317 23.43 23.43 -5.90
C ALA A 317 22.37 23.92 -6.91
N ALA A 318 22.46 23.46 -8.16
CA ALA A 318 21.47 23.80 -9.18
C ALA A 318 20.07 23.24 -8.89
N THR A 319 19.94 22.17 -8.10
CA THR A 319 18.62 21.62 -7.69
C THR A 319 17.86 22.52 -6.73
N VAL A 320 18.52 23.46 -6.05
CA VAL A 320 17.86 24.43 -5.15
C VAL A 320 16.86 25.29 -5.93
N TRP A 321 17.25 25.73 -7.14
CA TRP A 321 16.40 26.59 -7.94
C TRP A 321 15.06 25.95 -8.38
N PRO A 322 14.97 24.68 -8.90
CA PRO A 322 13.68 24.05 -9.12
C PRO A 322 12.99 23.68 -7.81
N ALA A 323 13.73 23.31 -6.74
CA ALA A 323 13.13 22.95 -5.44
C ALA A 323 12.33 24.12 -4.84
N GLU A 324 12.83 25.35 -4.93
CA GLU A 324 12.11 26.54 -4.45
C GLU A 324 10.85 26.88 -5.27
N ARG A 325 10.74 26.32 -6.48
CA ARG A 325 9.60 26.54 -7.39
C ARG A 325 8.58 25.41 -7.35
N LEU A 326 8.91 24.27 -6.71
CA LEU A 326 7.96 23.19 -6.49
C LEU A 326 6.91 23.67 -5.48
N GLY A 327 5.64 23.66 -5.89
CA GLY A 327 4.52 23.88 -4.98
C GLY A 327 4.46 22.77 -3.94
N ALA A 328 3.86 23.07 -2.81
CA ALA A 328 3.56 22.07 -1.79
C ALA A 328 2.07 21.72 -1.88
N GLU A 329 1.76 20.51 -2.30
CA GLU A 329 0.41 19.95 -2.26
C GLU A 329 0.37 18.81 -1.24
N PHE A 330 -0.70 18.76 -0.46
CA PHE A 330 -0.86 17.73 0.57
C PHE A 330 -1.13 16.35 -0.06
N MET A 331 -1.93 16.33 -1.12
CA MET A 331 -2.26 15.10 -1.85
C MET A 331 -2.20 15.33 -3.36
N PRO A 332 -1.62 14.42 -4.13
CA PRO A 332 -1.71 14.46 -5.57
C PRO A 332 -3.17 14.29 -6.02
N ASN A 333 -3.51 14.83 -7.18
CA ASN A 333 -4.80 14.59 -7.80
C ASN A 333 -4.99 13.06 -7.99
N LEU A 334 -6.04 12.53 -7.37
CA LEU A 334 -6.40 11.12 -7.53
C LEU A 334 -7.28 10.99 -8.77
N ASP A 335 -6.77 10.35 -9.80
CA ASP A 335 -7.56 9.94 -10.96
C ASP A 335 -8.02 8.49 -10.75
N GLU A 336 -9.25 8.33 -10.32
CA GLU A 336 -9.89 7.03 -10.10
C GLU A 336 -10.52 6.47 -11.38
N GLY A 337 -10.40 7.18 -12.52
CA GLY A 337 -11.01 6.81 -13.79
C GLY A 337 -12.53 6.95 -13.78
N THR A 338 -13.08 7.60 -12.77
CA THR A 338 -14.50 7.93 -12.64
C THR A 338 -14.65 9.44 -12.41
N LEU A 339 -15.45 10.09 -13.22
CA LEU A 339 -15.83 11.48 -12.99
C LEU A 339 -17.05 11.49 -12.08
N PHE A 340 -16.90 12.03 -10.87
CA PHE A 340 -17.98 12.26 -9.93
C PHE A 340 -18.14 13.77 -9.77
N TYR A 341 -19.28 14.29 -10.18
CA TYR A 341 -19.63 15.69 -10.00
C TYR A 341 -20.60 15.80 -8.82
N MET A 342 -20.22 16.54 -7.78
CA MET A 342 -21.04 16.82 -6.61
C MET A 342 -21.55 18.26 -6.65
#